data_72b13b90ca3fa89b0c5d4a9100262a92
#
_entry.id   72b13b90ca3fa89b0c5d4a9100262a92
#
_cell.length_a   1.000
_cell.length_b   1.000
_cell.length_c   1.000
_cell.angle_alpha   90.00
_cell.angle_beta   90.00
_cell.angle_gamma   90.00
#
_symmetry.space_group_name_H-M   'P 1'
#
loop_
_entity.id
_entity.type
_entity.pdbx_description
1 polymer ?
#
loop_
_entity_poly.entity_id
_entity_poly.type
_entity_poly.pdbx_seq_one_letter_code
_entity_poly.pdbx_strand_id
1 'polypeptide(L)'
;QGNQGDNGSDDDESGDGSSRRRRRRRRDGEDGGGDDSGSGGSGGRARRARSPEDEITSVSGSTRLEAKKQRRREGREAGRRRAPIVSEAEFLARRESVERVMAIRQREDVIQIGVLEDQVLVEHYVARESQTSLIGNVYLGRVQNVLPSMEAAFIDIGKGRNAVLYAGEVNWSALGHKDGAPRKIESVLSSGQTILVQVTKDPVGHKGARLTSQVSLAGRFLVYVPDGTTSGISRKLPDTERHRLKTLLKEIVPDTAGVIVRTAAEGASEEELTQDVERLKSRWEEIDAAAS
;
A
#
# COMPACT_ATOMS: atom_id res chain seq x y z
N GLN A 1 -35.55 24.34 -51.95
CA GLN A 1 -35.71 25.55 -51.13
C GLN A 1 -34.69 25.45 -50.03
N GLY A 2 -33.46 25.99 -50.12
CA GLY A 2 -33.18 27.43 -50.21
C GLY A 2 -32.81 27.88 -48.80
N ASN A 3 -31.60 28.12 -48.42
CA ASN A 3 -30.72 29.27 -48.60
C ASN A 3 -29.52 29.11 -47.64
N GLN A 4 -28.26 29.06 -47.95
CA GLN A 4 -27.27 30.11 -48.26
C GLN A 4 -27.14 31.20 -47.21
N GLY A 5 -25.88 31.38 -46.78
CA GLY A 5 -25.28 32.56 -46.17
C GLY A 5 -24.17 32.10 -45.18
N ASP A 6 -22.98 31.98 -45.48
CA ASP A 6 -21.86 32.76 -46.05
C ASP A 6 -21.29 33.78 -45.11
N ASN A 7 -19.95 33.77 -45.05
CA ASN A 7 -18.97 34.78 -44.58
C ASN A 7 -18.75 34.94 -43.08
N GLY A 8 -17.54 35.08 -42.62
CA GLY A 8 -16.22 35.49 -43.12
C GLY A 8 -15.21 35.35 -42.01
N SER A 9 -14.06 35.01 -42.40
CA SER A 9 -12.72 35.61 -42.27
C SER A 9 -12.53 36.64 -41.16
N ASP A 10 -11.48 36.47 -40.43
CA ASP A 10 -10.22 37.20 -40.41
C ASP A 10 -9.53 36.97 -39.06
N ASP A 11 -8.35 36.44 -39.13
CA ASP A 11 -7.00 36.99 -38.86
C ASP A 11 -6.83 37.76 -37.53
N ASP A 12 -5.85 37.35 -36.80
CA ASP A 12 -4.64 38.06 -36.40
C ASP A 12 -4.10 37.58 -35.05
N GLU A 13 -2.95 37.02 -35.19
CA GLU A 13 -1.60 37.47 -34.73
C GLU A 13 -1.32 37.58 -33.22
N SER A 14 -0.28 36.83 -32.93
CA SER A 14 0.89 37.20 -32.10
C SER A 14 0.68 37.57 -30.63
N GLY A 15 1.46 36.88 -29.81
CA GLY A 15 1.73 37.31 -28.43
C GLY A 15 2.70 36.39 -27.68
N ASP A 16 3.94 36.39 -28.16
CA ASP A 16 5.14 36.02 -27.41
C ASP A 16 5.17 36.65 -26.02
N GLY A 17 5.44 35.85 -24.98
CA GLY A 17 5.51 36.35 -23.61
C GLY A 17 6.32 35.46 -22.70
N SER A 18 7.56 35.19 -23.05
CA SER A 18 8.57 34.67 -22.14
C SER A 18 8.77 35.61 -20.95
N SER A 19 8.47 35.20 -19.73
CA SER A 19 9.00 35.89 -18.56
C SER A 19 9.76 34.95 -17.63
N ARG A 20 11.04 34.87 -17.92
CA ARG A 20 12.07 34.40 -16.99
C ARG A 20 12.14 35.37 -15.80
N ARG A 21 11.60 35.03 -14.64
CA ARG A 21 11.95 35.78 -13.43
C ARG A 21 13.12 35.10 -12.72
N ARG A 22 14.31 35.62 -12.99
CA ARG A 22 15.48 35.52 -12.12
C ARG A 22 15.17 36.25 -10.83
N ARG A 23 15.18 35.54 -9.68
CA ARG A 23 15.36 36.22 -8.40
C ARG A 23 16.80 36.15 -7.97
N ARG A 24 17.38 37.37 -7.96
CA ARG A 24 18.69 37.71 -7.43
C ARG A 24 18.77 37.43 -5.95
N ARG A 25 19.92 36.88 -5.60
CA ARG A 25 20.46 36.86 -4.22
C ARG A 25 20.61 38.30 -3.76
N ARG A 26 20.20 38.62 -2.55
CA ARG A 26 20.76 39.69 -1.74
C ARG A 26 21.42 39.04 -0.53
N ARG A 27 22.68 39.41 -0.40
CA ARG A 27 23.60 39.21 0.69
C ARG A 27 23.74 40.58 1.31
N ASP A 28 23.75 40.67 2.63
CA ASP A 28 24.27 41.72 3.53
C ASP A 28 23.66 41.35 4.90
N GLY A 29 24.33 41.27 6.01
CA GLY A 29 25.59 41.80 6.45
C GLY A 29 25.44 42.17 7.91
N GLU A 30 26.29 41.66 8.78
CA GLU A 30 26.81 42.23 10.02
C GLU A 30 25.80 42.86 11.02
N ASP A 31 25.85 42.53 12.25
CA ASP A 31 26.76 42.70 13.36
C ASP A 31 25.96 43.04 14.62
N GLY A 32 26.43 42.74 15.81
CA GLY A 32 25.94 43.35 17.02
C GLY A 32 25.68 42.38 18.18
N GLY A 33 26.70 42.27 19.04
CA GLY A 33 26.72 41.49 20.25
C GLY A 33 25.84 42.04 21.37
N GLY A 34 25.69 41.22 22.39
CA GLY A 34 25.03 41.57 23.66
C GLY A 34 25.08 40.39 24.62
N ASP A 35 26.05 40.41 25.47
CA ASP A 35 26.10 39.64 26.70
C ASP A 35 24.85 39.88 27.54
N ASP A 36 24.29 38.83 28.11
CA ASP A 36 23.84 38.90 29.50
C ASP A 36 23.81 37.51 30.18
N SER A 37 24.48 37.44 31.24
CA SER A 37 24.63 36.36 32.19
C SER A 37 23.42 36.19 33.07
N GLY A 38 22.93 34.93 33.18
CA GLY A 38 21.86 34.56 34.11
C GLY A 38 22.01 33.11 34.57
N SER A 39 22.61 32.97 35.69
CA SER A 39 22.79 31.76 36.52
C SER A 39 21.51 31.02 36.84
N GLY A 40 21.56 29.67 36.88
CA GLY A 40 20.83 28.93 37.88
C GLY A 40 20.03 27.72 37.37
N GLY A 41 20.42 26.54 37.82
CA GLY A 41 19.49 25.41 37.86
C GLY A 41 20.02 24.08 37.34
N SER A 42 20.92 23.49 38.11
CA SER A 42 21.28 22.08 38.06
C SER A 42 20.08 21.15 38.06
N GLY A 43 19.93 20.37 37.00
CA GLY A 43 18.98 19.26 36.88
C GLY A 43 19.50 18.30 35.84
N GLY A 44 20.65 17.69 36.07
CA GLY A 44 21.26 16.69 35.21
C GLY A 44 20.42 15.41 35.22
N ARG A 45 19.39 15.34 34.34
CA ARG A 45 18.91 14.04 33.86
C ARG A 45 19.96 13.54 32.89
N ALA A 46 20.77 12.59 33.40
CA ALA A 46 21.65 11.79 32.59
C ALA A 46 20.85 11.27 31.38
N ARG A 47 21.10 11.84 30.22
CA ARG A 47 20.70 11.21 28.94
C ARG A 47 21.45 9.88 28.93
N ARG A 48 20.71 8.79 29.22
CA ARG A 48 21.19 7.44 28.90
C ARG A 48 21.63 7.53 27.44
N ALA A 49 22.92 7.34 27.22
CA ALA A 49 23.47 7.16 25.89
C ALA A 49 22.67 6.00 25.28
N ARG A 50 21.82 6.30 24.28
CA ARG A 50 21.15 5.30 23.47
C ARG A 50 22.26 4.47 22.85
N SER A 51 22.22 3.17 23.05
CA SER A 51 23.13 2.27 22.36
C SER A 51 22.93 2.46 20.84
N PRO A 52 23.99 2.29 20.03
CA PRO A 52 23.86 2.34 18.56
C PRO A 52 22.80 1.36 18.01
N GLU A 53 22.35 0.41 18.82
CA GLU A 53 21.32 -0.59 18.51
C GLU A 53 19.90 -0.03 18.64
N ASP A 54 19.69 0.98 19.48
CA ASP A 54 18.40 1.68 19.62
C ASP A 54 18.12 2.65 18.46
N GLU A 55 19.10 2.93 17.61
CA GLU A 55 18.98 3.82 16.45
C GLU A 55 18.66 3.09 15.13
N ILE A 56 18.43 1.79 15.16
CA ILE A 56 18.01 1.06 13.94
C ILE A 56 16.58 1.43 13.60
N THR A 57 16.45 2.55 12.91
CA THR A 57 15.20 3.00 12.32
C THR A 57 15.15 2.66 10.83
N SER A 58 13.95 2.61 10.24
CA SER A 58 13.81 2.52 8.79
C SER A 58 14.52 3.71 8.13
N VAL A 59 15.09 3.50 6.94
CA VAL A 59 15.71 4.57 6.15
C VAL A 59 14.67 5.66 5.92
N SER A 60 15.00 6.91 6.24
CA SER A 60 14.13 8.04 6.00
C SER A 60 13.98 8.29 4.50
N GLY A 61 12.76 8.27 3.99
CA GLY A 61 12.46 8.48 2.58
C GLY A 61 12.36 7.16 1.78
N SER A 62 12.24 7.27 0.46
CA SER A 62 12.17 6.12 -0.44
C SER A 62 13.57 5.64 -0.83
N THR A 63 13.94 4.43 -0.41
CA THR A 63 15.21 3.77 -0.79
C THR A 63 15.36 3.64 -2.31
N ARG A 64 14.28 3.36 -3.04
CA ARG A 64 14.29 3.31 -4.51
C ARG A 64 14.58 4.67 -5.14
N LEU A 65 14.11 5.75 -4.53
CA LEU A 65 14.38 7.10 -5.02
C LEU A 65 15.85 7.49 -4.80
N GLU A 66 16.41 7.14 -3.65
CA GLU A 66 17.82 7.37 -3.34
C GLU A 66 18.73 6.53 -4.26
N ALA A 67 18.43 5.25 -4.45
CA ALA A 67 19.11 4.39 -5.41
C ALA A 67 19.08 4.98 -6.84
N LYS A 68 17.95 5.53 -7.26
CA LYS A 68 17.81 6.21 -8.57
C LYS A 68 18.68 7.47 -8.64
N LYS A 69 18.76 8.23 -7.57
CA LYS A 69 19.62 9.43 -7.50
C LYS A 69 21.10 9.03 -7.54
N GLN A 70 21.49 8.01 -6.79
CA GLN A 70 22.85 7.48 -6.77
C GLN A 70 23.27 7.00 -8.16
N ARG A 71 22.49 6.13 -8.79
CA ARG A 71 22.76 5.65 -10.17
C ARG A 71 22.84 6.77 -11.20
N ARG A 72 22.05 7.86 -11.03
CA ARG A 72 22.16 9.04 -11.89
C ARG A 72 23.45 9.82 -11.68
N ARG A 73 23.94 9.90 -10.43
CA ARG A 73 25.20 10.55 -10.09
C ARG A 73 26.38 9.78 -10.68
N GLU A 74 26.45 8.49 -10.43
CA GLU A 74 27.45 7.57 -10.96
C GLU A 74 27.46 7.56 -12.51
N GLY A 75 26.28 7.56 -13.14
CA GLY A 75 26.15 7.63 -14.59
C GLY A 75 26.63 8.96 -15.19
N ARG A 76 26.54 10.08 -14.46
CA ARG A 76 27.11 11.37 -14.88
C ARG A 76 28.62 11.39 -14.74
N GLU A 77 29.12 10.87 -13.63
CA GLU A 77 30.55 10.77 -13.33
C GLU A 77 31.26 9.84 -14.33
N ALA A 78 30.59 8.73 -14.71
CA ALA A 78 31.08 7.80 -15.72
C ALA A 78 30.91 8.30 -17.18
N GLY A 79 30.39 9.51 -17.38
CA GLY A 79 30.16 10.07 -18.73
C GLY A 79 29.18 9.31 -19.62
N ARG A 80 28.48 8.30 -19.06
CA ARG A 80 27.56 7.44 -19.80
C ARG A 80 26.14 8.02 -19.79
N ARG A 81 25.68 8.57 -20.91
CA ARG A 81 24.25 8.78 -21.12
C ARG A 81 23.60 7.41 -21.41
N ARG A 82 22.76 6.94 -20.52
CA ARG A 82 21.94 5.73 -20.81
C ARG A 82 21.03 6.06 -22.00
N ALA A 83 21.07 5.22 -23.03
CA ALA A 83 20.11 5.28 -24.11
C ALA A 83 18.69 5.12 -23.56
N PRO A 84 17.68 5.82 -24.08
CA PRO A 84 16.30 5.61 -23.70
C PRO A 84 15.88 4.16 -24.01
N ILE A 85 15.05 3.59 -23.14
CA ILE A 85 14.46 2.26 -23.36
C ILE A 85 13.39 2.41 -24.44
N VAL A 86 13.54 1.70 -25.54
CA VAL A 86 12.72 1.85 -26.75
C VAL A 86 11.70 0.73 -26.88
N SER A 87 11.90 -0.41 -26.18
CA SER A 87 10.99 -1.56 -26.25
C SER A 87 10.79 -2.24 -24.89
N GLU A 88 9.66 -2.95 -24.76
CA GLU A 88 9.34 -3.76 -23.59
C GLU A 88 10.37 -4.86 -23.37
N ALA A 89 10.79 -5.52 -24.44
CA ALA A 89 11.81 -6.58 -24.38
C ALA A 89 13.15 -6.03 -23.83
N GLU A 90 13.57 -4.84 -24.23
CA GLU A 90 14.79 -4.21 -23.70
C GLU A 90 14.62 -3.83 -22.22
N PHE A 91 13.42 -3.39 -21.82
CA PHE A 91 13.12 -3.12 -20.41
C PHE A 91 13.21 -4.38 -19.56
N LEU A 92 12.62 -5.48 -20.02
CA LEU A 92 12.66 -6.77 -19.32
C LEU A 92 14.09 -7.31 -19.24
N ALA A 93 14.83 -7.30 -20.35
CA ALA A 93 16.23 -7.73 -20.38
C ALA A 93 17.10 -6.95 -19.38
N ARG A 94 16.91 -5.62 -19.30
CA ARG A 94 17.64 -4.78 -18.32
C ARG A 94 17.22 -5.07 -16.88
N ARG A 95 15.96 -5.41 -16.66
CA ARG A 95 15.45 -5.78 -15.34
C ARG A 95 15.98 -7.13 -14.89
N GLU A 96 16.17 -8.06 -15.81
CA GLU A 96 16.68 -9.41 -15.53
C GLU A 96 18.20 -9.46 -15.40
N SER A 97 18.92 -8.57 -16.09
CA SER A 97 20.39 -8.50 -16.07
C SER A 97 20.99 -7.93 -14.77
N VAL A 98 20.17 -7.57 -13.82
CA VAL A 98 20.60 -6.96 -12.54
C VAL A 98 20.96 -8.06 -11.54
N GLU A 99 22.15 -7.97 -10.94
CA GLU A 99 22.52 -8.81 -9.80
C GLU A 99 21.71 -8.40 -8.57
N ARG A 100 20.87 -9.32 -8.08
CA ARG A 100 20.08 -9.08 -6.86
C ARG A 100 20.57 -9.90 -5.70
N VAL A 101 20.83 -9.21 -4.59
CA VAL A 101 21.20 -9.83 -3.33
C VAL A 101 20.20 -9.41 -2.27
N MET A 102 19.60 -10.38 -1.58
CA MET A 102 18.79 -10.14 -0.40
C MET A 102 19.61 -10.50 0.83
N ALA A 103 19.91 -9.52 1.66
CA ALA A 103 20.58 -9.69 2.94
C ALA A 103 19.56 -9.63 4.07
N ILE A 104 19.49 -10.67 4.89
CA ILE A 104 18.61 -10.75 6.05
C ILE A 104 19.48 -10.82 7.30
N ARG A 105 19.24 -9.91 8.24
CA ARG A 105 19.92 -9.86 9.52
C ARG A 105 18.89 -9.90 10.64
N GLN A 106 19.06 -10.83 11.55
CA GLN A 106 18.28 -10.89 12.77
C GLN A 106 19.16 -10.58 13.96
N ARG A 107 18.73 -9.67 14.81
CA ARG A 107 19.34 -9.39 16.12
C ARG A 107 18.23 -9.23 17.14
N GLU A 108 18.21 -10.11 18.15
CA GLU A 108 17.19 -10.14 19.19
C GLU A 108 15.76 -10.02 18.60
N ASP A 109 15.07 -8.92 18.88
CA ASP A 109 13.70 -8.61 18.45
C ASP A 109 13.63 -7.85 17.10
N VAL A 110 14.79 -7.58 16.46
CA VAL A 110 14.86 -6.78 15.23
C VAL A 110 15.26 -7.64 14.04
N ILE A 111 14.43 -7.67 13.02
CA ILE A 111 14.72 -8.24 11.71
C ILE A 111 14.90 -7.11 10.70
N GLN A 112 16.04 -7.11 10.03
CA GLN A 112 16.34 -6.19 8.94
C GLN A 112 16.46 -6.98 7.63
N ILE A 113 15.83 -6.48 6.58
CA ILE A 113 15.91 -7.04 5.24
C ILE A 113 16.35 -5.94 4.29
N GLY A 114 17.47 -6.15 3.63
CA GLY A 114 17.99 -5.26 2.59
C GLY A 114 17.99 -5.97 1.23
N VAL A 115 17.48 -5.32 0.21
CA VAL A 115 17.60 -5.78 -1.18
C VAL A 115 18.55 -4.85 -1.91
N LEU A 116 19.60 -5.42 -2.46
CA LEU A 116 20.58 -4.72 -3.29
C LEU A 116 20.38 -5.11 -4.74
N GLU A 117 20.55 -4.15 -5.62
CA GLU A 117 20.65 -4.34 -7.07
C GLU A 117 21.97 -3.73 -7.54
N ASP A 118 22.87 -4.56 -8.10
CA ASP A 118 24.22 -4.13 -8.50
C ASP A 118 24.94 -3.40 -7.32
N GLN A 119 24.88 -3.98 -6.13
CA GLN A 119 25.46 -3.45 -4.88
C GLN A 119 24.81 -2.13 -4.36
N VAL A 120 23.77 -1.63 -4.99
CA VAL A 120 23.02 -0.45 -4.53
C VAL A 120 21.79 -0.88 -3.78
N LEU A 121 21.61 -0.41 -2.53
CA LEU A 121 20.43 -0.69 -1.71
C LEU A 121 19.18 -0.07 -2.35
N VAL A 122 18.23 -0.91 -2.75
CA VAL A 122 16.97 -0.48 -3.38
C VAL A 122 15.76 -0.62 -2.47
N GLU A 123 15.78 -1.58 -1.54
CA GLU A 123 14.72 -1.79 -0.55
C GLU A 123 15.33 -2.07 0.81
N HIS A 124 14.71 -1.53 1.86
CA HIS A 124 15.10 -1.78 3.23
C HIS A 124 13.85 -1.88 4.11
N TYR A 125 13.76 -2.96 4.87
CA TYR A 125 12.67 -3.24 5.79
C TYR A 125 13.23 -3.51 7.17
N VAL A 126 12.55 -2.98 8.18
CA VAL A 126 12.83 -3.25 9.59
C VAL A 126 11.55 -3.71 10.24
N ALA A 127 11.56 -4.89 10.83
CA ALA A 127 10.49 -5.41 11.66
C ALA A 127 10.99 -5.57 13.09
N ARG A 128 10.19 -5.17 14.07
CA ARG A 128 10.45 -5.41 15.50
C ARG A 128 9.35 -6.29 16.05
N GLU A 129 9.69 -7.31 16.80
CA GLU A 129 8.74 -8.21 17.44
C GLU A 129 7.82 -7.48 18.43
N SER A 130 8.33 -6.42 19.05
CA SER A 130 7.58 -5.52 19.94
C SER A 130 6.51 -4.67 19.22
N GLN A 131 6.57 -4.56 17.90
CA GLN A 131 5.60 -3.82 17.08
C GLN A 131 4.73 -4.79 16.30
N THR A 132 3.84 -5.48 17.00
CA THR A 132 2.85 -6.37 16.34
C THR A 132 1.84 -5.54 15.57
N SER A 133 1.88 -5.60 14.24
CA SER A 133 0.84 -5.06 13.38
C SER A 133 -0.42 -5.91 13.48
N LEU A 134 -1.57 -5.26 13.54
CA LEU A 134 -2.87 -5.91 13.48
C LEU A 134 -3.37 -6.12 12.06
N ILE A 135 -2.69 -5.51 11.07
CA ILE A 135 -3.11 -5.55 9.65
C ILE A 135 -3.21 -7.00 9.17
N GLY A 136 -4.33 -7.32 8.53
CA GLY A 136 -4.60 -8.66 8.02
C GLY A 136 -5.24 -9.61 9.05
N ASN A 137 -5.17 -9.30 10.34
CA ASN A 137 -5.85 -10.11 11.36
C ASN A 137 -7.37 -10.00 11.20
N VAL A 138 -8.04 -11.13 11.42
CA VAL A 138 -9.50 -11.25 11.40
C VAL A 138 -10.01 -11.36 12.83
N TYR A 139 -11.07 -10.65 13.12
CA TYR A 139 -11.72 -10.61 14.44
C TYR A 139 -13.22 -10.78 14.31
N LEU A 140 -13.81 -11.46 15.27
CA LEU A 140 -15.24 -11.41 15.51
C LEU A 140 -15.52 -10.18 16.39
N GLY A 141 -15.88 -9.07 15.76
CA GLY A 141 -16.07 -7.79 16.42
C GLY A 141 -17.52 -7.56 16.83
N ARG A 142 -17.73 -6.75 17.89
CA ARG A 142 -19.05 -6.34 18.34
C ARG A 142 -19.31 -4.88 18.00
N VAL A 143 -20.38 -4.62 17.26
CA VAL A 143 -20.80 -3.26 16.91
C VAL A 143 -21.18 -2.50 18.18
N GLN A 144 -20.46 -1.43 18.49
CA GLN A 144 -20.75 -0.59 19.66
C GLN A 144 -21.73 0.53 19.28
N ASN A 145 -21.50 1.17 18.13
CA ASN A 145 -22.32 2.28 17.67
C ASN A 145 -22.32 2.34 16.13
N VAL A 146 -23.45 2.73 15.56
CA VAL A 146 -23.61 3.01 14.14
C VAL A 146 -23.90 4.52 13.98
N LEU A 147 -23.12 5.19 13.14
CA LEU A 147 -23.22 6.63 12.89
C LEU A 147 -23.58 6.89 11.43
N PRO A 148 -24.90 7.03 11.12
CA PRO A 148 -25.36 7.25 9.74
C PRO A 148 -24.75 8.50 9.09
N SER A 149 -24.56 9.58 9.85
CA SER A 149 -23.97 10.83 9.34
C SER A 149 -22.52 10.71 8.87
N MET A 150 -21.79 9.70 9.39
CA MET A 150 -20.42 9.39 9.01
C MET A 150 -20.34 8.19 8.05
N GLU A 151 -21.47 7.54 7.79
CA GLU A 151 -21.51 6.25 7.08
C GLU A 151 -20.50 5.24 7.64
N ALA A 152 -20.46 5.12 8.98
CA ALA A 152 -19.49 4.32 9.69
C ALA A 152 -20.11 3.63 10.91
N ALA A 153 -19.52 2.50 11.28
CA ALA A 153 -19.78 1.80 12.54
C ALA A 153 -18.50 1.72 13.37
N PHE A 154 -18.62 1.89 14.68
CA PHE A 154 -17.57 1.63 15.65
C PHE A 154 -17.70 0.21 16.17
N ILE A 155 -16.62 -0.56 16.10
CA ILE A 155 -16.60 -1.99 16.40
C ILE A 155 -15.52 -2.26 17.45
N ASP A 156 -15.91 -2.92 18.51
CA ASP A 156 -14.97 -3.46 19.49
C ASP A 156 -14.39 -4.79 18.99
N ILE A 157 -13.07 -4.84 18.85
CA ILE A 157 -12.31 -6.02 18.44
C ILE A 157 -11.45 -6.58 19.59
N GLY A 158 -11.73 -6.17 20.83
CA GLY A 158 -10.99 -6.64 22.02
C GLY A 158 -9.58 -6.04 22.15
N LYS A 159 -9.28 -4.91 21.51
CA LYS A 159 -7.96 -4.24 21.54
C LYS A 159 -7.98 -2.88 22.27
N GLY A 160 -8.92 -2.68 23.18
CA GLY A 160 -9.02 -1.52 24.07
C GLY A 160 -9.58 -0.26 23.42
N ARG A 161 -9.56 -0.13 22.09
CA ARG A 161 -10.17 0.97 21.34
C ARG A 161 -11.09 0.44 20.26
N ASN A 162 -12.24 1.09 20.13
CA ASN A 162 -13.15 0.77 19.05
C ASN A 162 -12.48 1.07 17.70
N ALA A 163 -12.53 0.09 16.82
CA ALA A 163 -12.11 0.20 15.44
C ALA A 163 -13.25 0.76 14.58
N VAL A 164 -12.95 1.22 13.38
CA VAL A 164 -13.92 1.88 12.49
C VAL A 164 -14.10 1.05 11.22
N LEU A 165 -15.37 0.74 10.91
CA LEU A 165 -15.82 0.15 9.65
C LEU A 165 -16.64 1.20 8.89
N TYR A 166 -16.18 1.60 7.70
CA TYR A 166 -16.93 2.50 6.83
C TYR A 166 -17.84 1.73 5.86
N ALA A 167 -18.92 2.38 5.42
CA ALA A 167 -19.89 1.79 4.50
C ALA A 167 -19.26 1.24 3.20
N GLY A 168 -18.21 1.90 2.69
CA GLY A 168 -17.47 1.43 1.52
C GLY A 168 -16.69 0.13 1.71
N GLU A 169 -16.46 -0.29 2.96
CA GLU A 169 -15.74 -1.50 3.35
C GLU A 169 -16.68 -2.62 3.82
N VAL A 170 -17.99 -2.40 3.71
CA VAL A 170 -19.01 -3.38 4.11
C VAL A 170 -19.22 -4.40 2.99
N ASN A 171 -19.25 -5.67 3.35
CA ASN A 171 -19.73 -6.74 2.47
C ASN A 171 -21.26 -6.79 2.54
N TRP A 172 -21.90 -6.04 1.66
CA TRP A 172 -23.35 -5.84 1.65
C TRP A 172 -24.12 -7.15 1.40
N SER A 173 -23.59 -8.00 0.54
CA SER A 173 -24.21 -9.28 0.19
C SER A 173 -24.24 -10.23 1.39
N ALA A 174 -23.10 -10.36 2.08
CA ALA A 174 -22.98 -11.23 3.25
C ALA A 174 -23.87 -10.77 4.43
N LEU A 175 -24.16 -9.45 4.53
CA LEU A 175 -25.04 -8.90 5.57
C LEU A 175 -26.52 -8.84 5.15
N GLY A 176 -26.90 -9.50 4.08
CA GLY A 176 -28.30 -9.63 3.67
C GLY A 176 -28.92 -8.36 3.06
N HIS A 177 -28.08 -7.45 2.52
CA HIS A 177 -28.58 -6.28 1.82
C HIS A 177 -29.34 -6.69 0.55
N LYS A 178 -30.54 -6.14 0.36
CA LYS A 178 -31.37 -6.41 -0.82
C LYS A 178 -30.88 -5.57 -2.00
N ASP A 179 -30.69 -6.21 -3.14
CA ASP A 179 -30.31 -5.53 -4.37
C ASP A 179 -31.32 -4.43 -4.75
N GLY A 180 -30.78 -3.26 -5.13
CA GLY A 180 -31.59 -2.10 -5.50
C GLY A 180 -31.97 -1.16 -4.36
N ALA A 181 -31.77 -1.54 -3.10
CA ALA A 181 -31.99 -0.63 -1.98
C ALA A 181 -30.80 0.34 -1.79
N PRO A 182 -31.00 1.55 -1.21
CA PRO A 182 -29.90 2.42 -0.86
C PRO A 182 -28.95 1.75 0.15
N ARG A 183 -27.64 1.79 -0.13
CA ARG A 183 -26.61 1.22 0.74
C ARG A 183 -26.36 2.13 1.95
N LYS A 184 -27.20 2.01 2.97
CA LYS A 184 -27.07 2.73 4.24
C LYS A 184 -26.55 1.80 5.32
N ILE A 185 -25.50 2.19 6.03
CA ILE A 185 -24.84 1.33 7.02
C ILE A 185 -25.79 0.88 8.13
N GLU A 186 -26.71 1.74 8.53
CA GLU A 186 -27.75 1.46 9.53
C GLU A 186 -28.80 0.45 9.07
N SER A 187 -28.85 0.12 7.77
CA SER A 187 -29.78 -0.90 7.25
C SER A 187 -29.27 -2.32 7.45
N VAL A 188 -27.98 -2.50 7.68
CA VAL A 188 -27.32 -3.83 7.79
C VAL A 188 -26.56 -4.02 9.09
N LEU A 189 -26.28 -2.95 9.85
CA LEU A 189 -25.59 -3.02 11.14
C LEU A 189 -26.40 -2.35 12.24
N SER A 190 -26.42 -3.03 13.39
CA SER A 190 -27.08 -2.54 14.60
C SER A 190 -26.13 -2.67 15.79
N SER A 191 -26.29 -1.78 16.79
CA SER A 191 -25.53 -1.84 18.04
C SER A 191 -25.74 -3.19 18.73
N GLY A 192 -24.67 -3.79 19.23
CA GLY A 192 -24.67 -5.09 19.87
C GLY A 192 -24.50 -6.29 18.90
N GLN A 193 -24.66 -6.08 17.60
CA GLN A 193 -24.46 -7.11 16.57
C GLN A 193 -23.00 -7.57 16.53
N THR A 194 -22.80 -8.87 16.31
CA THR A 194 -21.48 -9.45 16.06
C THR A 194 -21.24 -9.54 14.57
N ILE A 195 -20.02 -9.19 14.13
CA ILE A 195 -19.63 -9.18 12.72
C ILE A 195 -18.17 -9.62 12.55
N LEU A 196 -17.90 -10.42 11.53
CA LEU A 196 -16.55 -10.79 11.15
C LEU A 196 -15.90 -9.62 10.40
N VAL A 197 -14.72 -9.20 10.85
CA VAL A 197 -14.02 -8.04 10.30
C VAL A 197 -12.52 -8.30 10.23
N GLN A 198 -11.87 -7.69 9.24
CA GLN A 198 -10.43 -7.75 9.05
C GLN A 198 -9.82 -6.35 9.21
N VAL A 199 -8.66 -6.25 9.84
CA VAL A 199 -7.94 -4.99 10.00
C VAL A 199 -7.21 -4.64 8.70
N THR A 200 -7.48 -3.43 8.19
CA THR A 200 -6.81 -2.88 6.99
C THR A 200 -5.75 -1.86 7.32
N LYS A 201 -5.87 -1.19 8.48
CA LYS A 201 -4.86 -0.24 8.99
C LYS A 201 -4.74 -0.34 10.49
N ASP A 202 -3.53 -0.29 10.97
CA ASP A 202 -3.23 -0.27 12.40
C ASP A 202 -3.79 0.99 13.11
N PRO A 203 -4.06 0.90 14.42
CA PRO A 203 -4.36 2.06 15.24
C PRO A 203 -3.21 3.06 15.20
N VAL A 204 -3.51 4.35 15.05
CA VAL A 204 -2.51 5.41 15.05
C VAL A 204 -2.92 6.52 16.00
N GLY A 205 -2.05 6.85 16.96
CA GLY A 205 -2.33 7.87 17.97
C GLY A 205 -3.60 7.56 18.76
N HIS A 206 -4.61 8.45 18.70
CA HIS A 206 -5.91 8.25 19.37
C HIS A 206 -6.96 7.54 18.50
N LYS A 207 -6.64 7.24 17.23
CA LYS A 207 -7.57 6.59 16.31
C LYS A 207 -7.49 5.07 16.45
N GLY A 208 -8.65 4.40 16.45
CA GLY A 208 -8.74 2.95 16.38
C GLY A 208 -8.33 2.41 15.02
N ALA A 209 -8.19 1.08 14.94
CA ALA A 209 -7.92 0.38 13.70
C ALA A 209 -9.00 0.65 12.63
N ARG A 210 -8.61 0.55 11.36
CA ARG A 210 -9.58 0.56 10.26
C ARG A 210 -9.91 -0.87 9.87
N LEU A 211 -11.18 -1.11 9.63
CA LEU A 211 -11.71 -2.44 9.34
C LEU A 211 -12.32 -2.52 7.96
N THR A 212 -12.40 -3.74 7.45
CA THR A 212 -13.26 -4.15 6.33
C THR A 212 -14.02 -5.42 6.74
N SER A 213 -15.24 -5.60 6.24
CA SER A 213 -15.95 -6.87 6.34
C SER A 213 -15.78 -7.74 5.08
N GLN A 214 -15.03 -7.25 4.09
CA GLN A 214 -14.61 -8.02 2.93
C GLN A 214 -13.28 -8.70 3.25
N VAL A 215 -13.36 -9.88 3.89
CA VAL A 215 -12.15 -10.62 4.26
C VAL A 215 -11.37 -11.03 3.01
N SER A 216 -10.06 -10.87 3.06
CA SER A 216 -9.16 -11.29 1.99
C SER A 216 -7.94 -11.99 2.55
N LEU A 217 -7.58 -13.12 1.97
CA LEU A 217 -6.48 -13.95 2.41
C LEU A 217 -5.35 -13.90 1.37
N ALA A 218 -4.23 -13.29 1.74
CA ALA A 218 -3.10 -13.14 0.84
C ALA A 218 -2.27 -14.43 0.76
N GLY A 219 -2.14 -14.96 -0.46
CA GLY A 219 -1.25 -16.04 -0.82
C GLY A 219 0.04 -15.56 -1.50
N ARG A 220 0.84 -16.52 -1.95
CA ARG A 220 2.05 -16.25 -2.73
C ARG A 220 1.71 -15.67 -4.10
N PHE A 221 0.80 -16.31 -4.81
CA PHE A 221 0.46 -16.02 -6.21
C PHE A 221 -0.82 -15.22 -6.36
N LEU A 222 -1.74 -15.35 -5.42
CA LEU A 222 -3.05 -14.72 -5.47
C LEU A 222 -3.54 -14.27 -4.09
N VAL A 223 -4.58 -13.44 -4.09
CA VAL A 223 -5.36 -13.11 -2.91
C VAL A 223 -6.72 -13.77 -3.07
N TYR A 224 -7.10 -14.57 -2.10
CA TYR A 224 -8.39 -15.26 -2.05
C TYR A 224 -9.41 -14.38 -1.31
N VAL A 225 -10.58 -14.15 -1.91
CA VAL A 225 -11.64 -13.34 -1.34
C VAL A 225 -12.88 -14.23 -1.18
N PRO A 226 -13.12 -14.74 0.03
CA PRO A 226 -14.31 -15.53 0.29
C PRO A 226 -15.57 -14.71 0.00
N ASP A 227 -16.63 -15.35 -0.45
CA ASP A 227 -17.91 -14.71 -0.80
C ASP A 227 -17.78 -13.53 -1.77
N GLY A 228 -16.65 -13.44 -2.46
CA GLY A 228 -16.34 -12.42 -3.43
C GLY A 228 -16.76 -12.81 -4.83
N THR A 229 -17.47 -11.93 -5.51
CA THR A 229 -17.83 -12.11 -6.94
C THR A 229 -16.77 -11.55 -7.89
N THR A 230 -15.76 -10.87 -7.34
CA THR A 230 -14.78 -10.14 -8.14
C THR A 230 -13.50 -10.94 -8.30
N SER A 231 -13.21 -11.36 -9.53
CA SER A 231 -11.92 -11.93 -9.89
C SER A 231 -11.14 -10.94 -10.76
N GLY A 232 -9.87 -10.77 -10.47
CA GLY A 232 -8.98 -9.86 -11.18
C GLY A 232 -7.60 -10.47 -11.42
N ILE A 233 -6.98 -10.09 -12.53
CA ILE A 233 -5.60 -10.49 -12.84
C ILE A 233 -4.77 -9.23 -13.03
N SER A 234 -3.57 -9.19 -12.45
CA SER A 234 -2.66 -8.05 -12.53
C SER A 234 -2.45 -7.60 -13.99
N ARG A 235 -2.68 -6.32 -14.25
CA ARG A 235 -2.45 -5.72 -15.58
C ARG A 235 -0.97 -5.65 -15.98
N LYS A 236 -0.07 -5.93 -15.05
CA LYS A 236 1.38 -5.96 -15.30
C LYS A 236 1.83 -7.28 -15.92
N LEU A 237 0.98 -8.29 -15.93
CA LEU A 237 1.25 -9.58 -16.59
C LEU A 237 1.04 -9.48 -18.10
N PRO A 238 1.84 -10.19 -18.91
CA PRO A 238 1.64 -10.33 -20.35
C PRO A 238 0.24 -10.88 -20.66
N ASP A 239 -0.30 -10.56 -21.83
CA ASP A 239 -1.65 -11.01 -22.23
C ASP A 239 -1.75 -12.53 -22.34
N THR A 240 -0.70 -13.19 -22.80
CA THR A 240 -0.58 -14.66 -22.87
C THR A 240 -0.72 -15.28 -21.49
N GLU A 241 0.01 -14.76 -20.50
CA GLU A 241 -0.08 -15.22 -19.10
C GLU A 241 -1.45 -14.94 -18.50
N ARG A 242 -2.02 -13.77 -18.75
CA ARG A 242 -3.37 -13.45 -18.27
C ARG A 242 -4.42 -14.40 -18.81
N HIS A 243 -4.30 -14.81 -20.08
CA HIS A 243 -5.20 -15.80 -20.69
C HIS A 243 -5.03 -17.19 -20.08
N ARG A 244 -3.79 -17.65 -19.92
CA ARG A 244 -3.46 -18.92 -19.27
C ARG A 244 -4.03 -18.98 -17.85
N LEU A 245 -3.73 -17.96 -17.04
CA LEU A 245 -4.18 -17.90 -15.65
C LEU A 245 -5.71 -17.79 -15.53
N LYS A 246 -6.37 -17.06 -16.44
CA LYS A 246 -7.83 -16.97 -16.46
C LYS A 246 -8.49 -18.31 -16.73
N THR A 247 -7.95 -19.11 -17.63
CA THR A 247 -8.46 -20.45 -17.95
C THR A 247 -8.30 -21.38 -16.76
N LEU A 248 -7.09 -21.45 -16.22
CA LEU A 248 -6.76 -22.32 -15.10
C LEU A 248 -7.57 -21.98 -13.83
N LEU A 249 -7.68 -20.70 -13.49
CA LEU A 249 -8.41 -20.28 -12.28
C LEU A 249 -9.92 -20.58 -12.33
N LYS A 250 -10.50 -20.68 -13.51
CA LYS A 250 -11.90 -21.12 -13.64
C LYS A 250 -12.12 -22.58 -13.22
N GLU A 251 -11.08 -23.39 -13.28
CA GLU A 251 -11.16 -24.81 -12.92
C GLU A 251 -10.87 -25.04 -11.44
N ILE A 252 -9.98 -24.24 -10.85
CA ILE A 252 -9.51 -24.46 -9.46
C ILE A 252 -10.18 -23.57 -8.41
N VAL A 253 -10.82 -22.46 -8.80
CA VAL A 253 -11.47 -21.53 -7.86
C VAL A 253 -12.97 -21.80 -7.81
N PRO A 254 -13.56 -21.98 -6.60
CA PRO A 254 -15.00 -22.14 -6.46
C PRO A 254 -15.78 -20.90 -6.96
N ASP A 255 -16.96 -21.11 -7.52
CA ASP A 255 -17.83 -20.02 -7.99
C ASP A 255 -18.28 -19.06 -6.88
N THR A 256 -18.19 -19.50 -5.63
CA THR A 256 -18.53 -18.71 -4.44
C THR A 256 -17.39 -17.79 -3.98
N ALA A 257 -16.21 -17.88 -4.58
CA ALA A 257 -15.05 -17.09 -4.17
C ALA A 257 -14.46 -16.27 -5.33
N GLY A 258 -13.96 -15.09 -4.99
CA GLY A 258 -13.16 -14.27 -5.91
C GLY A 258 -11.67 -14.47 -5.68
N VAL A 259 -10.87 -14.21 -6.72
CA VAL A 259 -9.41 -14.21 -6.62
C VAL A 259 -8.80 -13.02 -7.32
N ILE A 260 -7.76 -12.45 -6.71
CA ILE A 260 -6.97 -11.39 -7.32
C ILE A 260 -5.55 -11.93 -7.54
N VAL A 261 -5.21 -12.14 -8.80
CA VAL A 261 -3.90 -12.71 -9.19
C VAL A 261 -2.83 -11.64 -9.16
N ARG A 262 -1.75 -11.96 -8.46
CA ARG A 262 -0.58 -11.09 -8.31
C ARG A 262 0.40 -11.29 -9.46
N THR A 263 1.33 -10.35 -9.64
CA THR A 263 2.42 -10.48 -10.62
C THR A 263 3.35 -11.67 -10.34
N ALA A 264 3.43 -12.14 -9.10
CA ALA A 264 4.21 -13.32 -8.72
C ALA A 264 3.69 -14.64 -9.35
N ALA A 265 2.48 -14.64 -9.91
CA ALA A 265 1.92 -15.80 -10.60
C ALA A 265 2.47 -16.00 -12.02
N GLU A 266 3.30 -15.07 -12.53
CA GLU A 266 3.95 -15.22 -13.83
C GLU A 266 4.82 -16.48 -13.85
N GLY A 267 4.55 -17.38 -14.79
CA GLY A 267 5.29 -18.64 -14.93
C GLY A 267 5.06 -19.68 -13.82
N ALA A 268 4.16 -19.43 -12.86
CA ALA A 268 3.81 -20.41 -11.85
C ALA A 268 3.13 -21.63 -12.47
N SER A 269 3.45 -22.82 -11.96
CA SER A 269 2.83 -24.06 -12.44
C SER A 269 1.38 -24.18 -11.94
N GLU A 270 0.63 -25.08 -12.57
CA GLU A 270 -0.74 -25.38 -12.17
C GLU A 270 -0.80 -25.92 -10.75
N GLU A 271 0.12 -26.81 -10.40
CA GLU A 271 0.22 -27.39 -9.06
C GLU A 271 0.50 -26.32 -7.99
N GLU A 272 1.40 -25.39 -8.26
CA GLU A 272 1.72 -24.29 -7.33
C GLU A 272 0.51 -23.38 -7.09
N LEU A 273 -0.24 -23.07 -8.14
CA LEU A 273 -1.45 -22.25 -8.04
C LEU A 273 -2.57 -22.99 -7.31
N THR A 274 -2.76 -24.27 -7.60
CA THR A 274 -3.75 -25.12 -6.94
C THR A 274 -3.46 -25.21 -5.43
N GLN A 275 -2.20 -25.48 -5.06
CA GLN A 275 -1.79 -25.53 -3.66
C GLN A 275 -2.02 -24.20 -2.93
N ASP A 276 -1.77 -23.08 -3.59
CA ASP A 276 -2.02 -21.75 -2.98
C ASP A 276 -3.52 -21.52 -2.74
N VAL A 277 -4.38 -21.89 -3.70
CA VAL A 277 -5.86 -21.80 -3.57
C VAL A 277 -6.36 -22.72 -2.46
N GLU A 278 -5.96 -23.99 -2.46
CA GLU A 278 -6.40 -24.97 -1.46
C GLU A 278 -6.00 -24.55 -0.05
N ARG A 279 -4.77 -24.09 0.14
CA ARG A 279 -4.28 -23.59 1.41
C ARG A 279 -5.08 -22.39 1.91
N LEU A 280 -5.42 -21.45 1.03
CA LEU A 280 -6.20 -20.26 1.42
C LEU A 280 -7.66 -20.59 1.68
N LYS A 281 -8.23 -21.52 0.91
CA LYS A 281 -9.59 -22.05 1.13
C LYS A 281 -9.68 -22.73 2.48
N SER A 282 -8.77 -23.64 2.81
CA SER A 282 -8.71 -24.30 4.10
C SER A 282 -8.57 -23.31 5.24
N ARG A 283 -7.74 -22.27 5.07
CA ARG A 283 -7.62 -21.18 6.06
C ARG A 283 -8.93 -20.41 6.26
N TRP A 284 -9.67 -20.19 5.19
CA TRP A 284 -11.00 -19.57 5.30
C TRP A 284 -11.99 -20.44 6.05
N GLU A 285 -12.02 -21.74 5.76
CA GLU A 285 -12.88 -22.71 6.44
C GLU A 285 -12.60 -22.75 7.96
N GLU A 286 -11.32 -22.67 8.35
CA GLU A 286 -10.93 -22.56 9.77
C GLU A 286 -11.45 -21.26 10.41
N ILE A 287 -11.36 -20.12 9.70
CA ILE A 287 -11.83 -18.82 10.21
C ILE A 287 -13.35 -18.83 10.36
N ASP A 288 -14.06 -19.32 9.36
CA ASP A 288 -15.52 -19.38 9.34
C ASP A 288 -16.05 -20.30 10.45
N ALA A 289 -15.46 -21.48 10.61
CA ALA A 289 -15.77 -22.39 11.70
C ALA A 289 -15.50 -21.79 13.09
N ALA A 290 -14.47 -20.97 13.22
CA ALA A 290 -14.16 -20.31 14.49
C ALA A 290 -15.08 -19.11 14.78
N ALA A 291 -15.74 -18.56 13.76
CA ALA A 291 -16.65 -17.43 13.87
C ALA A 291 -18.10 -17.84 14.12
N SER A 292 -18.47 -19.09 13.77
CA SER A 292 -19.80 -19.70 13.97
C SER A 292 -19.98 -20.18 15.41
#